data_ecad232297da76d653c955315b296f4c
#
_entry.id   ecad232297da76d653c955315b296f4c
#
_cell.length_a   1.000
_cell.length_b   1.000
_cell.length_c   1.000
_cell.angle_alpha   90.00
_cell.angle_beta   90.00
_cell.angle_gamma   90.00
#
_symmetry.space_group_name_H-M   'P 1'
#
loop_
_entity.id
_entity.type
_entity.pdbx_description
1 polymer ?
#
loop_
_entity_poly.entity_id
_entity_poly.type
_entity_poly.pdbx_seq_one_letter_code
_entity_poly.pdbx_strand_id
1 'polypeptide(L)'
;MELTIHRGTEQIGGTVITVRTPNTCIALDAGTALEGDALEEKQRLSAILGEAADGIFLTHAHPDHAGLLMERNLRSPVYMTEDTQKILLAASLLGNGTPVSRDLVRKLPLGNPIRIGDLSVTAFEVDHSVAGAVAFLVEGGGTRLLYTGDIRMHGIHLARTEELCKAVAGRVDVLLMEGTNMDTQRPDVVKSEGDVHREIAASVTAARGLVLAHCSPQNVDRILGFINAARASGRIFVADVYTAFVLYLLKRRLPDHPALHDPPPYYRTWLNRASAARAGRIWKGDGNFMPLVEHAQVNLQDMLADPGRYVLLFRPSMLHTDFGEKLPEGTTLIYSAWSGYLREEPWKAPWAPVLSQLDAAHIQHIHTSGHISRSDWVSFVDRIGPHMVIPVHTEKPESYAEAFARVHRLADGETFSIPQRNKD
;
A
#
# COMPACT_ATOMS: atom_id res chain seq x y z
N MET A 1 -20.36 13.15 18.33
CA MET A 1 -19.23 12.31 17.87
C MET A 1 -17.98 13.14 18.01
N GLU A 2 -16.95 12.60 18.65
CA GLU A 2 -15.65 13.25 18.83
C GLU A 2 -14.62 12.54 17.95
N LEU A 3 -13.76 13.33 17.33
CA LEU A 3 -12.67 12.91 16.46
C LEU A 3 -11.34 13.38 17.05
N THR A 4 -10.36 12.50 17.14
CA THR A 4 -8.99 12.89 17.48
C THR A 4 -8.03 12.27 16.47
N ILE A 5 -7.27 13.09 15.77
CA ILE A 5 -6.15 12.64 14.93
C ILE A 5 -4.90 12.64 15.83
N HIS A 6 -4.44 11.47 16.24
CA HIS A 6 -3.29 11.36 17.13
C HIS A 6 -1.97 11.58 16.42
N ARG A 7 -1.95 11.33 15.10
CA ARG A 7 -0.83 11.58 14.21
C ARG A 7 -1.28 11.59 12.75
N GLY A 8 -0.68 12.45 11.92
CA GLY A 8 -0.91 12.55 10.49
C GLY A 8 -1.48 13.88 10.02
N THR A 9 -1.58 14.90 10.89
CA THR A 9 -2.13 16.22 10.52
C THR A 9 -1.14 17.08 9.75
N GLU A 10 0.17 16.90 9.97
CA GLU A 10 1.27 17.65 9.33
C GLU A 10 2.40 16.72 8.84
N GLN A 11 2.11 15.45 8.65
CA GLN A 11 3.06 14.47 8.13
C GLN A 11 2.36 13.43 7.26
N ILE A 12 3.10 12.86 6.32
CA ILE A 12 2.69 11.69 5.54
C ILE A 12 2.99 10.44 6.35
N GLY A 13 1.99 9.55 6.46
CA GLY A 13 2.13 8.27 7.15
C GLY A 13 2.02 8.33 8.68
N GLY A 14 2.08 7.15 9.27
CA GLY A 14 1.93 6.96 10.70
C GLY A 14 0.54 7.26 11.24
N THR A 15 -0.47 7.18 10.41
CA THR A 15 -1.83 7.61 10.72
C THR A 15 -2.45 6.79 11.86
N VAL A 16 -2.93 7.49 12.88
CA VAL A 16 -3.71 6.93 14.01
C VAL A 16 -4.81 7.92 14.36
N ILE A 17 -6.07 7.49 14.23
CA ILE A 17 -7.25 8.32 14.46
C ILE A 17 -8.18 7.59 15.43
N THR A 18 -8.82 8.30 16.36
CA THR A 18 -9.92 7.73 17.16
C THR A 18 -11.22 8.48 16.90
N VAL A 19 -12.31 7.71 16.86
CA VAL A 19 -13.67 8.22 16.81
C VAL A 19 -14.38 7.73 18.07
N ARG A 20 -14.93 8.66 18.84
CA ARG A 20 -15.55 8.39 20.14
C ARG A 20 -16.97 8.93 20.22
N THR A 21 -17.82 8.17 20.86
CA THR A 21 -19.11 8.59 21.39
C THR A 21 -19.12 8.36 22.91
N PRO A 22 -20.15 8.74 23.67
CA PRO A 22 -20.20 8.42 25.11
C PRO A 22 -20.03 6.95 25.45
N ASN A 23 -20.39 6.04 24.55
CA ASN A 23 -20.44 4.60 24.82
C ASN A 23 -19.51 3.75 23.97
N THR A 24 -18.87 4.33 22.94
CA THR A 24 -18.08 3.56 21.96
C THR A 24 -16.81 4.32 21.59
N CYS A 25 -15.71 3.59 21.49
CA CYS A 25 -14.43 4.13 21.02
C CYS A 25 -13.80 3.18 20.01
N ILE A 26 -13.65 3.64 18.77
CA ILE A 26 -12.95 2.90 17.71
C ILE A 26 -11.71 3.66 17.24
N ALA A 27 -10.73 2.94 16.72
CA ALA A 27 -9.61 3.51 16.00
C ALA A 27 -9.72 3.28 14.49
N LEU A 28 -9.25 4.24 13.70
CA LEU A 28 -9.06 4.15 12.26
C LEU A 28 -7.56 4.21 12.01
N ASP A 29 -7.01 3.14 11.44
CA ASP A 29 -5.61 2.86 11.23
C ASP A 29 -4.74 2.79 12.51
N ALA A 30 -3.56 2.20 12.35
CA ALA A 30 -2.58 1.93 13.40
C ALA A 30 -1.17 1.98 12.79
N GLY A 31 -0.83 3.13 12.21
CA GLY A 31 0.38 3.31 11.39
C GLY A 31 1.65 3.56 12.21
N THR A 32 2.80 3.22 11.64
CA THR A 32 4.13 3.68 12.07
C THR A 32 4.61 4.80 11.16
N ALA A 33 5.47 5.70 11.66
CA ALA A 33 6.09 6.71 10.81
C ALA A 33 6.95 6.06 9.71
N LEU A 34 7.11 6.73 8.56
CA LEU A 34 7.88 6.23 7.42
C LEU A 34 9.36 5.99 7.77
N GLU A 35 9.95 6.85 8.59
CA GLU A 35 11.33 6.75 9.07
C GLU A 35 11.46 5.85 10.32
N GLY A 36 10.35 5.32 10.81
CA GLY A 36 10.26 4.59 12.05
C GLY A 36 9.95 5.50 13.24
N ASP A 37 9.48 4.90 14.32
CA ASP A 37 9.09 5.62 15.55
C ASP A 37 10.12 5.41 16.66
N ALA A 38 10.34 6.45 17.47
CA ALA A 38 10.94 6.31 18.76
C ALA A 38 10.10 5.38 19.67
N LEU A 39 10.76 4.69 20.60
CA LEU A 39 10.08 3.72 21.47
C LEU A 39 8.96 4.36 22.29
N GLU A 40 9.16 5.58 22.78
CA GLU A 40 8.17 6.33 23.56
C GLU A 40 6.92 6.63 22.76
N GLU A 41 7.09 7.03 21.49
CA GLU A 41 5.97 7.31 20.60
C GLU A 41 5.18 6.04 20.26
N LYS A 42 5.86 4.93 20.00
CA LYS A 42 5.22 3.63 19.83
C LYS A 42 4.41 3.23 21.05
N GLN A 43 4.95 3.43 22.26
CA GLN A 43 4.24 3.11 23.50
C GLN A 43 3.01 4.00 23.69
N ARG A 44 3.13 5.30 23.42
CA ARG A 44 2.01 6.26 23.48
C ARG A 44 0.87 5.84 22.53
N LEU A 45 1.18 5.60 21.27
CA LEU A 45 0.17 5.23 20.27
C LEU A 45 -0.41 3.83 20.52
N SER A 46 0.38 2.88 21.00
CA SER A 46 -0.11 1.56 21.39
C SER A 46 -1.06 1.62 22.59
N ALA A 47 -0.82 2.52 23.54
CA ALA A 47 -1.77 2.76 24.66
C ALA A 47 -3.10 3.32 24.14
N ILE A 48 -3.08 4.29 23.22
CA ILE A 48 -4.27 4.87 22.57
C ILE A 48 -5.07 3.78 21.84
N LEU A 49 -4.40 2.93 21.06
CA LEU A 49 -5.04 1.80 20.36
C LEU A 49 -5.64 0.79 21.37
N GLY A 50 -5.00 0.62 22.55
CA GLY A 50 -5.53 -0.20 23.64
C GLY A 50 -6.81 0.37 24.26
N GLU A 51 -6.98 1.70 24.26
CA GLU A 51 -8.18 2.39 24.71
C GLU A 51 -9.34 2.31 23.67
N ALA A 52 -9.03 2.11 22.41
CA ALA A 52 -10.01 1.85 21.35
C ALA A 52 -10.55 0.40 21.45
N ALA A 53 -11.13 0.07 22.61
CA ALA A 53 -11.49 -1.28 23.00
C ALA A 53 -12.54 -1.93 22.09
N ASP A 54 -13.38 -1.13 21.44
CA ASP A 54 -14.49 -1.62 20.61
C ASP A 54 -14.05 -2.07 19.21
N GLY A 55 -12.91 -1.54 18.70
CA GLY A 55 -12.31 -2.04 17.47
C GLY A 55 -11.32 -1.10 16.80
N ILE A 56 -10.39 -1.70 16.06
CA ILE A 56 -9.46 -1.02 15.17
C ILE A 56 -9.87 -1.35 13.74
N PHE A 57 -10.15 -0.33 12.93
CA PHE A 57 -10.55 -0.46 11.53
C PHE A 57 -9.39 -0.08 10.64
N LEU A 58 -8.88 -1.02 9.86
CA LEU A 58 -7.69 -0.86 9.04
C LEU A 58 -8.05 -0.60 7.59
N THR A 59 -7.59 0.54 7.05
CA THR A 59 -7.85 0.89 5.65
C THR A 59 -7.10 -0.01 4.70
N HIS A 60 -5.80 -0.27 4.93
CA HIS A 60 -4.97 -1.10 4.08
C HIS A 60 -3.68 -1.57 4.79
N ALA A 61 -2.82 -2.33 4.08
CA ALA A 61 -1.72 -3.07 4.68
C ALA A 61 -0.37 -2.33 4.71
N HIS A 62 -0.26 -1.07 4.23
CA HIS A 62 1.01 -0.36 4.30
C HIS A 62 1.45 -0.11 5.74
N PRO A 63 2.75 -0.11 6.05
CA PRO A 63 3.24 0.03 7.43
C PRO A 63 2.82 1.33 8.11
N ASP A 64 2.68 2.40 7.37
CA ASP A 64 2.25 3.72 7.86
C ASP A 64 0.74 3.81 8.17
N HIS A 65 -0.01 2.73 7.93
CA HIS A 65 -1.40 2.52 8.35
C HIS A 65 -1.58 1.30 9.25
N ALA A 66 -0.66 0.31 9.20
CA ALA A 66 -0.81 -0.97 9.88
C ALA A 66 0.35 -1.36 10.80
N GLY A 67 1.45 -0.60 10.81
CA GLY A 67 2.72 -1.01 11.44
C GLY A 67 2.62 -1.31 12.92
N LEU A 68 1.82 -0.55 13.69
CA LEU A 68 1.62 -0.75 15.12
C LEU A 68 0.85 -2.04 15.46
N LEU A 69 0.10 -2.62 14.50
CA LEU A 69 -0.57 -3.90 14.71
C LEU A 69 0.40 -5.07 14.92
N MET A 70 1.64 -4.90 14.52
CA MET A 70 2.70 -5.88 14.71
C MET A 70 3.26 -5.90 16.14
N GLU A 71 2.77 -5.01 17.01
CA GLU A 71 3.12 -4.96 18.43
C GLU A 71 2.33 -6.02 19.23
N ARG A 72 3.00 -6.66 20.20
CA ARG A 72 2.48 -7.90 20.85
C ARG A 72 1.31 -7.72 21.82
N ASN A 73 0.86 -6.50 22.11
CA ASN A 73 -0.05 -6.20 23.23
C ASN A 73 -1.45 -5.71 22.82
N LEU A 74 -1.81 -5.79 21.55
CA LEU A 74 -3.16 -5.44 21.11
C LEU A 74 -4.18 -6.43 21.68
N ARG A 75 -5.27 -5.90 22.24
CA ARG A 75 -6.41 -6.68 22.75
C ARG A 75 -7.70 -6.41 21.99
N SER A 76 -7.76 -5.29 21.28
CA SER A 76 -8.93 -4.84 20.55
C SER A 76 -9.17 -5.68 19.29
N PRO A 77 -10.42 -5.95 18.91
CA PRO A 77 -10.73 -6.55 17.62
C PRO A 77 -10.20 -5.71 16.47
N VAL A 78 -9.61 -6.34 15.45
CA VAL A 78 -9.07 -5.66 14.26
C VAL A 78 -9.90 -6.01 13.05
N TYR A 79 -10.59 -5.02 12.49
CA TYR A 79 -11.43 -5.14 11.31
C TYR A 79 -10.63 -4.79 10.07
N MET A 80 -10.50 -5.73 9.13
CA MET A 80 -9.77 -5.54 7.87
C MET A 80 -10.34 -6.40 6.76
N THR A 81 -10.04 -6.05 5.52
CA THR A 81 -10.39 -6.88 4.37
C THR A 81 -9.57 -8.18 4.36
N GLU A 82 -10.06 -9.19 3.68
CA GLU A 82 -9.34 -10.46 3.52
C GLU A 82 -7.99 -10.25 2.82
N ASP A 83 -7.92 -9.34 1.85
CA ASP A 83 -6.68 -9.07 1.12
C ASP A 83 -5.66 -8.32 1.98
N THR A 84 -6.10 -7.33 2.75
CA THR A 84 -5.25 -6.67 3.75
C THR A 84 -4.68 -7.69 4.75
N GLN A 85 -5.51 -8.62 5.26
CA GLN A 85 -5.06 -9.68 6.14
C GLN A 85 -3.99 -10.57 5.49
N LYS A 86 -4.17 -10.95 4.22
CA LYS A 86 -3.23 -11.78 3.47
C LYS A 86 -1.88 -11.10 3.27
N ILE A 87 -1.90 -9.79 2.93
CA ILE A 87 -0.67 -9.01 2.74
C ILE A 87 0.07 -8.85 4.07
N LEU A 88 -0.62 -8.54 5.17
CA LEU A 88 -0.01 -8.46 6.51
C LEU A 88 0.56 -9.81 6.94
N LEU A 89 -0.11 -10.92 6.63
CA LEU A 89 0.41 -12.27 6.87
C LEU A 89 1.71 -12.49 6.09
N ALA A 90 1.76 -12.15 4.80
CA ALA A 90 2.97 -12.27 4.00
C ALA A 90 4.11 -11.41 4.57
N ALA A 91 3.82 -10.17 4.95
CA ALA A 91 4.79 -9.24 5.55
C ALA A 91 5.33 -9.77 6.90
N SER A 92 4.50 -10.41 7.71
CA SER A 92 4.92 -10.97 9.00
C SER A 92 5.75 -12.24 8.85
N LEU A 93 5.40 -13.14 7.93
CA LEU A 93 6.10 -14.41 7.73
C LEU A 93 7.46 -14.24 7.06
N LEU A 94 7.57 -13.35 6.08
CA LEU A 94 8.79 -13.12 5.29
C LEU A 94 9.57 -11.88 5.71
N GLY A 95 8.95 -10.97 6.46
CA GLY A 95 9.59 -9.83 7.12
C GLY A 95 10.03 -10.13 8.54
N ASN A 96 10.17 -9.09 9.36
CA ASN A 96 10.53 -9.19 10.78
C ASN A 96 9.34 -8.90 11.72
N GLY A 97 8.13 -8.82 11.20
CA GLY A 97 6.94 -8.52 11.96
C GLY A 97 6.37 -9.71 12.73
N THR A 98 5.49 -9.45 13.69
CA THR A 98 4.69 -10.45 14.38
C THR A 98 3.31 -10.49 13.71
N PRO A 99 2.77 -11.66 13.36
CA PRO A 99 1.42 -11.74 12.81
C PRO A 99 0.38 -11.21 13.80
N VAL A 100 -0.60 -10.48 13.29
CA VAL A 100 -1.81 -10.15 14.08
C VAL A 100 -2.48 -11.47 14.50
N SER A 101 -2.83 -11.59 15.81
CA SER A 101 -3.49 -12.79 16.31
C SER A 101 -4.80 -13.04 15.56
N ARG A 102 -5.00 -14.29 15.12
CA ARG A 102 -6.23 -14.69 14.40
C ARG A 102 -7.49 -14.46 15.24
N ASP A 103 -7.38 -14.55 16.55
CA ASP A 103 -8.51 -14.35 17.49
C ASP A 103 -8.98 -12.90 17.52
N LEU A 104 -8.12 -11.95 17.16
CA LEU A 104 -8.45 -10.52 17.09
C LEU A 104 -8.99 -10.11 15.73
N VAL A 105 -8.65 -10.84 14.66
CA VAL A 105 -9.05 -10.45 13.30
C VAL A 105 -10.55 -10.66 13.10
N ARG A 106 -11.19 -9.63 12.58
CA ARG A 106 -12.60 -9.64 12.17
C ARG A 106 -12.70 -9.29 10.69
N LYS A 107 -13.39 -10.14 9.95
CA LYS A 107 -13.62 -9.91 8.52
C LYS A 107 -14.49 -8.67 8.32
N LEU A 108 -14.07 -7.78 7.43
CA LEU A 108 -14.76 -6.56 7.07
C LEU A 108 -15.63 -6.82 5.83
N PRO A 109 -16.98 -6.80 5.94
CA PRO A 109 -17.85 -6.89 4.77
C PRO A 109 -17.82 -5.56 4.00
N LEU A 110 -17.71 -5.64 2.67
CA LEU A 110 -17.73 -4.46 1.82
C LEU A 110 -19.17 -4.02 1.52
N GLY A 111 -19.40 -2.70 1.56
CA GLY A 111 -20.70 -2.09 1.28
C GLY A 111 -21.79 -2.36 2.32
N ASN A 112 -21.51 -3.16 3.35
CA ASN A 112 -22.48 -3.49 4.41
C ASN A 112 -22.00 -2.93 5.75
N PRO A 113 -22.88 -2.24 6.52
CA PRO A 113 -22.51 -1.65 7.78
C PRO A 113 -22.26 -2.72 8.86
N ILE A 114 -21.23 -2.50 9.66
CA ILE A 114 -20.98 -3.19 10.92
C ILE A 114 -21.41 -2.27 12.05
N ARG A 115 -22.23 -2.77 12.94
CA ARG A 115 -22.63 -2.03 14.14
C ARG A 115 -21.65 -2.31 15.28
N ILE A 116 -21.08 -1.24 15.84
CA ILE A 116 -20.16 -1.26 16.98
C ILE A 116 -20.73 -0.29 18.02
N GLY A 117 -21.36 -0.81 19.05
CA GLY A 117 -22.07 0.01 20.03
C GLY A 117 -23.10 0.93 19.38
N ASP A 118 -22.93 2.23 19.53
CA ASP A 118 -23.76 3.28 18.92
C ASP A 118 -23.18 3.86 17.61
N LEU A 119 -22.09 3.29 17.10
CA LEU A 119 -21.52 3.58 15.78
C LEU A 119 -21.91 2.52 14.75
N SER A 120 -21.97 2.95 13.50
CA SER A 120 -22.09 2.09 12.32
C SER A 120 -20.94 2.39 11.38
N VAL A 121 -20.16 1.38 10.98
CA VAL A 121 -19.01 1.53 10.09
C VAL A 121 -19.24 0.75 8.81
N THR A 122 -19.20 1.44 7.66
CA THR A 122 -19.32 0.82 6.33
C THR A 122 -18.00 1.00 5.58
N ALA A 123 -17.45 -0.09 5.07
CA ALA A 123 -16.24 -0.08 4.27
C ALA A 123 -16.57 -0.09 2.77
N PHE A 124 -15.94 0.78 2.01
CA PHE A 124 -16.00 0.83 0.55
C PHE A 124 -14.63 0.57 -0.04
N GLU A 125 -14.52 -0.32 -1.02
CA GLU A 125 -13.26 -0.47 -1.75
C GLU A 125 -12.89 0.81 -2.49
N VAL A 126 -11.58 1.11 -2.48
CA VAL A 126 -11.00 2.23 -3.22
C VAL A 126 -9.82 1.75 -4.06
N ASP A 127 -9.45 2.53 -5.07
CA ASP A 127 -8.22 2.29 -5.82
C ASP A 127 -7.03 2.88 -5.04
N HIS A 128 -6.06 2.06 -4.77
CA HIS A 128 -4.76 2.40 -4.18
C HIS A 128 -3.70 1.43 -4.69
N SER A 129 -2.42 1.69 -4.37
CA SER A 129 -1.29 0.85 -4.83
C SER A 129 -1.20 -0.53 -4.16
N VAL A 130 -2.06 -0.83 -3.19
CA VAL A 130 -2.12 -2.12 -2.48
C VAL A 130 -3.52 -2.71 -2.56
N ALA A 131 -3.61 -4.03 -2.71
CA ALA A 131 -4.90 -4.71 -2.77
C ALA A 131 -5.63 -4.67 -1.43
N GLY A 132 -6.96 -4.55 -1.50
CA GLY A 132 -7.84 -4.58 -0.33
C GLY A 132 -7.97 -3.24 0.40
N ALA A 133 -7.50 -2.14 -0.20
CA ALA A 133 -7.66 -0.79 0.34
C ALA A 133 -9.14 -0.38 0.40
N VAL A 134 -9.53 0.27 1.50
CA VAL A 134 -10.91 0.72 1.76
C VAL A 134 -10.95 2.10 2.38
N ALA A 135 -12.04 2.82 2.11
CA ALA A 135 -12.49 3.99 2.86
C ALA A 135 -13.56 3.58 3.87
N PHE A 136 -13.69 4.32 4.97
CA PHE A 136 -14.69 4.08 6.01
C PHE A 136 -15.69 5.22 6.11
N LEU A 137 -16.99 4.90 5.97
CA LEU A 137 -18.07 5.77 6.39
C LEU A 137 -18.46 5.38 7.81
N VAL A 138 -18.22 6.27 8.77
CA VAL A 138 -18.58 6.12 10.18
C VAL A 138 -19.80 6.98 10.48
N GLU A 139 -20.89 6.34 10.94
CA GLU A 139 -22.16 7.00 11.25
C GLU A 139 -22.51 6.81 12.72
N GLY A 140 -22.90 7.88 13.40
CA GLY A 140 -23.34 7.85 14.79
C GLY A 140 -23.76 9.23 15.28
N GLY A 141 -24.73 9.29 16.21
CA GLY A 141 -25.20 10.54 16.78
C GLY A 141 -25.77 11.54 15.75
N GLY A 142 -26.25 11.07 14.61
CA GLY A 142 -26.76 11.90 13.53
C GLY A 142 -25.67 12.50 12.61
N THR A 143 -24.42 12.13 12.77
CA THR A 143 -23.24 12.61 12.01
C THR A 143 -22.69 11.51 11.12
N ARG A 144 -22.17 11.89 9.94
CA ARG A 144 -21.51 11.03 8.95
C ARG A 144 -20.08 11.51 8.67
N LEU A 145 -19.11 10.72 9.08
CA LEU A 145 -17.70 10.92 8.87
C LEU A 145 -17.22 9.95 7.78
N LEU A 146 -16.64 10.46 6.69
CA LEU A 146 -15.94 9.64 5.70
C LEU A 146 -14.44 9.80 5.90
N TYR A 147 -13.73 8.70 6.13
CA TYR A 147 -12.27 8.62 6.11
C TYR A 147 -11.83 7.87 4.87
N THR A 148 -11.03 8.50 4.02
CA THR A 148 -10.63 7.92 2.73
C THR A 148 -9.60 6.81 2.89
N GLY A 149 -8.78 6.82 3.97
CA GLY A 149 -7.48 6.19 3.88
C GLY A 149 -6.71 6.78 2.71
N ASP A 150 -5.83 6.00 2.12
CA ASP A 150 -5.10 6.38 0.91
C ASP A 150 -5.87 5.96 -0.33
N ILE A 151 -6.01 6.87 -1.28
CA ILE A 151 -6.76 6.65 -2.52
C ILE A 151 -6.03 7.20 -3.74
N ARG A 152 -6.40 6.71 -4.92
CA ARG A 152 -6.03 7.32 -6.21
C ARG A 152 -7.20 7.23 -7.21
N MET A 153 -7.18 8.07 -8.26
CA MET A 153 -8.17 8.06 -9.33
C MET A 153 -7.58 7.76 -10.71
N HIS A 154 -6.31 7.43 -10.77
CA HIS A 154 -5.55 7.13 -11.99
C HIS A 154 -5.03 5.68 -12.04
N GLY A 155 -5.52 4.81 -11.16
CA GLY A 155 -5.18 3.40 -11.12
C GLY A 155 -6.06 2.55 -12.05
N ILE A 156 -5.86 1.23 -12.00
CA ILE A 156 -6.62 0.27 -12.85
C ILE A 156 -8.03 0.05 -12.28
N HIS A 157 -8.22 0.25 -10.98
CA HIS A 157 -9.47 -0.03 -10.29
C HIS A 157 -10.30 1.22 -9.97
N LEU A 158 -10.17 2.28 -10.78
CA LEU A 158 -10.89 3.56 -10.62
C LEU A 158 -12.39 3.37 -10.33
N ALA A 159 -13.04 2.39 -10.96
CA ALA A 159 -14.46 2.11 -10.77
C ALA A 159 -14.86 1.92 -9.28
N ARG A 160 -13.97 1.39 -8.44
CA ARG A 160 -14.21 1.20 -6.99
C ARG A 160 -14.34 2.55 -6.28
N THR A 161 -13.41 3.47 -6.54
CA THR A 161 -13.45 4.83 -5.97
C THR A 161 -14.66 5.60 -6.50
N GLU A 162 -15.07 5.36 -7.73
CA GLU A 162 -16.28 5.95 -8.30
C GLU A 162 -17.57 5.43 -7.67
N GLU A 163 -17.62 4.14 -7.30
CA GLU A 163 -18.73 3.54 -6.56
C GLU A 163 -18.86 4.15 -5.17
N LEU A 164 -17.73 4.36 -4.46
CA LEU A 164 -17.72 5.11 -3.20
C LEU A 164 -18.34 6.50 -3.40
N CYS A 165 -17.87 7.28 -4.40
CA CYS A 165 -18.41 8.62 -4.65
C CYS A 165 -19.94 8.59 -4.83
N LYS A 166 -20.45 7.66 -5.66
CA LYS A 166 -21.90 7.50 -5.88
C LYS A 166 -22.66 7.15 -4.62
N ALA A 167 -22.09 6.30 -3.75
CA ALA A 167 -22.75 5.83 -2.54
C ALA A 167 -22.92 6.91 -1.48
N VAL A 168 -21.98 7.88 -1.42
CA VAL A 168 -21.90 8.86 -0.31
C VAL A 168 -22.15 10.32 -0.75
N ALA A 169 -22.30 10.61 -2.03
CA ALA A 169 -22.49 11.97 -2.58
C ALA A 169 -23.58 12.76 -1.84
N GLY A 170 -23.25 13.97 -1.37
CA GLY A 170 -24.13 14.88 -0.64
C GLY A 170 -24.54 14.40 0.76
N ARG A 171 -23.98 13.28 1.24
CA ARG A 171 -24.34 12.64 2.51
C ARG A 171 -23.29 12.75 3.60
N VAL A 172 -22.11 13.30 3.30
CA VAL A 172 -20.95 13.37 4.21
C VAL A 172 -20.94 14.69 4.94
N ASP A 173 -20.90 14.65 6.26
CA ASP A 173 -20.78 15.86 7.09
C ASP A 173 -19.31 16.26 7.22
N VAL A 174 -18.43 15.31 7.51
CA VAL A 174 -16.98 15.51 7.62
C VAL A 174 -16.25 14.51 6.74
N LEU A 175 -15.34 15.01 5.91
CA LEU A 175 -14.42 14.21 5.10
C LEU A 175 -13.01 14.33 5.66
N LEU A 176 -12.48 13.23 6.21
CA LEU A 176 -11.05 13.09 6.48
C LEU A 176 -10.38 12.63 5.19
N MET A 177 -9.53 13.50 4.62
CA MET A 177 -8.97 13.30 3.29
C MET A 177 -7.46 13.31 3.30
N GLU A 178 -6.86 12.29 2.70
CA GLU A 178 -5.41 12.24 2.47
C GLU A 178 -4.95 13.36 1.53
N GLY A 179 -3.70 13.76 1.64
CA GLY A 179 -3.12 14.82 0.81
C GLY A 179 -1.63 14.69 0.58
N THR A 180 -1.18 13.48 0.31
CA THR A 180 0.23 13.19 0.00
C THR A 180 0.77 14.03 -1.15
N ASN A 181 -0.08 14.32 -2.17
CA ASN A 181 0.30 15.09 -3.36
C ASN A 181 -0.25 16.53 -3.36
N MET A 182 -0.64 17.08 -2.20
CA MET A 182 -1.21 18.44 -2.12
C MET A 182 -0.16 19.57 -2.15
N ASP A 183 1.13 19.27 -2.28
CA ASP A 183 2.17 20.28 -2.45
C ASP A 183 2.01 21.03 -3.78
N THR A 184 1.57 22.31 -3.70
CA THR A 184 1.34 23.17 -4.87
C THR A 184 2.62 23.57 -5.60
N GLN A 185 3.79 23.38 -4.99
CA GLN A 185 5.08 23.65 -5.62
C GLN A 185 5.54 22.48 -6.53
N ARG A 186 4.90 21.33 -6.43
CA ARG A 186 5.19 20.17 -7.29
C ARG A 186 4.28 20.16 -8.52
N PRO A 187 4.77 19.76 -9.69
CA PRO A 187 3.93 19.56 -10.87
C PRO A 187 2.83 18.53 -10.60
N ASP A 188 1.58 18.86 -10.91
CA ASP A 188 0.46 17.94 -10.85
C ASP A 188 0.37 17.11 -12.15
N VAL A 189 1.37 16.25 -12.35
CA VAL A 189 1.43 15.38 -13.54
C VAL A 189 0.79 14.05 -13.20
N VAL A 190 -0.38 13.79 -13.77
CA VAL A 190 -1.09 12.52 -13.61
C VAL A 190 -0.71 11.58 -14.75
N LYS A 191 0.02 10.53 -14.40
CA LYS A 191 0.26 9.38 -15.29
C LYS A 191 -0.62 8.24 -14.79
N SER A 192 -1.42 7.64 -15.67
CA SER A 192 -2.24 6.51 -15.25
C SER A 192 -1.40 5.24 -15.06
N GLU A 193 -1.88 4.29 -14.26
CA GLU A 193 -1.24 2.96 -14.14
C GLU A 193 -1.19 2.25 -15.50
N GLY A 194 -2.17 2.48 -16.38
CA GLY A 194 -2.16 1.98 -17.74
C GLY A 194 -1.03 2.57 -18.61
N ASP A 195 -0.70 3.87 -18.44
CA ASP A 195 0.46 4.49 -19.09
C ASP A 195 1.76 3.85 -18.59
N VAL A 196 1.88 3.65 -17.28
CA VAL A 196 3.03 2.98 -16.67
C VAL A 196 3.21 1.57 -17.23
N HIS A 197 2.13 0.80 -17.38
CA HIS A 197 2.19 -0.54 -17.98
C HIS A 197 2.69 -0.50 -19.44
N ARG A 198 2.24 0.49 -20.24
CA ARG A 198 2.72 0.66 -21.63
C ARG A 198 4.20 1.03 -21.70
N GLU A 199 4.65 1.93 -20.84
CA GLU A 199 6.06 2.33 -20.78
C GLU A 199 6.96 1.18 -20.30
N ILE A 200 6.53 0.41 -19.29
CA ILE A 200 7.23 -0.81 -18.84
C ILE A 200 7.35 -1.79 -20.01
N ALA A 201 6.26 -2.03 -20.74
CA ALA A 201 6.29 -2.96 -21.87
C ALA A 201 7.25 -2.51 -22.98
N ALA A 202 7.24 -1.22 -23.33
CA ALA A 202 8.16 -0.64 -24.31
C ALA A 202 9.62 -0.79 -23.85
N SER A 203 9.90 -0.48 -22.57
CA SER A 203 11.25 -0.56 -21.99
C SER A 203 11.77 -2.01 -21.94
N VAL A 204 10.93 -2.96 -21.50
CA VAL A 204 11.27 -4.39 -21.46
C VAL A 204 11.56 -4.93 -22.86
N THR A 205 10.79 -4.50 -23.88
CA THR A 205 10.97 -4.91 -25.27
C THR A 205 12.26 -4.35 -25.87
N ALA A 206 12.63 -3.11 -25.53
CA ALA A 206 13.82 -2.46 -26.05
C ALA A 206 15.13 -2.96 -25.38
N ALA A 207 15.05 -3.47 -24.16
CA ALA A 207 16.21 -3.95 -23.43
C ALA A 207 16.86 -5.17 -24.11
N ARG A 208 18.19 -5.23 -24.18
CA ARG A 208 18.93 -6.36 -24.78
C ARG A 208 19.46 -7.33 -23.74
N GLY A 209 19.87 -6.84 -22.57
CA GLY A 209 20.39 -7.62 -21.44
C GLY A 209 19.34 -7.96 -20.40
N LEU A 210 19.80 -8.25 -19.19
CA LEU A 210 18.94 -8.47 -18.02
C LEU A 210 18.14 -7.21 -17.71
N VAL A 211 16.84 -7.38 -17.45
CA VAL A 211 16.00 -6.29 -16.93
C VAL A 211 15.83 -6.48 -15.42
N LEU A 212 16.29 -5.50 -14.65
CA LEU A 212 16.03 -5.40 -13.22
C LEU A 212 14.76 -4.57 -13.04
N ALA A 213 13.70 -5.19 -12.55
CA ALA A 213 12.43 -4.54 -12.20
C ALA A 213 12.43 -4.21 -10.71
N HIS A 214 12.17 -2.95 -10.34
CA HIS A 214 12.03 -2.57 -8.94
C HIS A 214 10.69 -1.90 -8.68
N CYS A 215 9.88 -2.51 -7.81
CA CYS A 215 8.65 -1.95 -7.29
C CYS A 215 8.32 -2.57 -5.92
N SER A 216 7.31 -2.02 -5.23
CA SER A 216 6.77 -2.64 -4.02
C SER A 216 6.19 -4.02 -4.33
N PRO A 217 6.50 -5.06 -3.56
CA PRO A 217 5.90 -6.38 -3.71
C PRO A 217 4.40 -6.40 -3.36
N GLN A 218 3.90 -5.38 -2.71
CA GLN A 218 2.48 -5.21 -2.37
C GLN A 218 1.71 -4.51 -3.50
N ASN A 219 2.40 -3.83 -4.43
CA ASN A 219 1.77 -3.24 -5.61
C ASN A 219 1.57 -4.30 -6.68
N VAL A 220 0.50 -5.08 -6.51
CA VAL A 220 0.18 -6.22 -7.38
C VAL A 220 -0.07 -5.77 -8.82
N ASP A 221 -0.75 -4.64 -9.03
CA ASP A 221 -1.01 -4.10 -10.38
C ASP A 221 0.30 -3.85 -11.12
N ARG A 222 1.30 -3.24 -10.45
CA ARG A 222 2.61 -2.96 -11.04
C ARG A 222 3.37 -4.24 -11.36
N ILE A 223 3.31 -5.24 -10.48
CA ILE A 223 3.93 -6.56 -10.70
C ILE A 223 3.30 -7.24 -11.92
N LEU A 224 1.97 -7.17 -12.05
CA LEU A 224 1.26 -7.71 -13.22
C LEU A 224 1.67 -6.98 -14.51
N GLY A 225 1.90 -5.67 -14.45
CA GLY A 225 2.48 -4.91 -15.57
C GLY A 225 3.82 -5.48 -16.04
N PHE A 226 4.73 -5.80 -15.10
CA PHE A 226 6.01 -6.43 -15.43
C PHE A 226 5.87 -7.86 -15.95
N ILE A 227 5.00 -8.67 -15.35
CA ILE A 227 4.72 -10.04 -15.80
C ILE A 227 4.21 -10.01 -17.25
N ASN A 228 3.23 -9.16 -17.55
CA ASN A 228 2.64 -9.04 -18.87
C ASN A 228 3.66 -8.51 -19.90
N ALA A 229 4.48 -7.54 -19.53
CA ALA A 229 5.55 -7.00 -20.36
C ALA A 229 6.59 -8.08 -20.72
N ALA A 230 7.04 -8.87 -19.72
CA ALA A 230 7.96 -9.98 -19.93
C ALA A 230 7.38 -11.01 -20.91
N ARG A 231 6.13 -11.44 -20.69
CA ARG A 231 5.45 -12.39 -21.58
C ARG A 231 5.31 -11.88 -23.02
N ALA A 232 4.87 -10.64 -23.18
CA ALA A 232 4.67 -10.04 -24.49
C ALA A 232 6.00 -9.93 -25.29
N SER A 233 7.12 -9.80 -24.60
CA SER A 233 8.47 -9.74 -25.18
C SER A 233 9.18 -11.10 -25.29
N GLY A 234 8.49 -12.21 -24.95
CA GLY A 234 9.09 -13.56 -24.92
C GLY A 234 10.08 -13.79 -23.79
N ARG A 235 10.10 -12.92 -22.78
CA ARG A 235 10.97 -13.02 -21.59
C ARG A 235 10.26 -13.72 -20.44
N ILE A 236 11.01 -14.10 -19.43
CA ILE A 236 10.54 -14.75 -18.21
C ILE A 236 10.61 -13.74 -17.06
N PHE A 237 9.49 -13.45 -16.42
CA PHE A 237 9.49 -12.67 -15.17
C PHE A 237 9.93 -13.59 -14.01
N VAL A 238 10.81 -13.08 -13.15
CA VAL A 238 11.34 -13.80 -11.98
C VAL A 238 11.00 -13.01 -10.72
N ALA A 239 10.12 -13.55 -9.89
CA ALA A 239 9.69 -12.96 -8.63
C ALA A 239 10.56 -13.43 -7.46
N ASP A 240 10.83 -12.57 -6.48
CA ASP A 240 11.30 -13.02 -5.18
C ASP A 240 10.21 -13.82 -4.44
N VAL A 241 10.61 -14.58 -3.42
CA VAL A 241 9.68 -15.46 -2.67
C VAL A 241 8.57 -14.66 -2.00
N TYR A 242 8.86 -13.44 -1.51
CA TYR A 242 7.85 -12.60 -0.89
C TYR A 242 6.76 -12.18 -1.90
N THR A 243 7.15 -11.71 -3.05
CA THR A 243 6.23 -11.35 -4.13
C THR A 243 5.43 -12.55 -4.63
N ALA A 244 6.11 -13.68 -4.83
CA ALA A 244 5.43 -14.93 -5.21
C ALA A 244 4.37 -15.35 -4.18
N PHE A 245 4.67 -15.16 -2.87
CA PHE A 245 3.72 -15.49 -1.81
C PHE A 245 2.53 -14.52 -1.77
N VAL A 246 2.75 -13.23 -1.96
CA VAL A 246 1.66 -12.23 -2.08
C VAL A 246 0.73 -12.61 -3.24
N LEU A 247 1.28 -12.89 -4.42
CA LEU A 247 0.48 -13.30 -5.59
C LEU A 247 -0.28 -14.61 -5.32
N TYR A 248 0.36 -15.59 -4.67
CA TYR A 248 -0.27 -16.86 -4.29
C TYR A 248 -1.46 -16.64 -3.34
N LEU A 249 -1.33 -15.80 -2.32
CA LEU A 249 -2.39 -15.50 -1.38
C LEU A 249 -3.55 -14.75 -2.03
N LEU A 250 -3.26 -13.86 -2.99
CA LEU A 250 -4.26 -13.05 -3.69
C LEU A 250 -4.85 -13.69 -4.95
N LYS A 251 -4.50 -14.95 -5.26
CA LYS A 251 -4.89 -15.65 -6.50
C LYS A 251 -6.39 -15.62 -6.84
N ARG A 252 -7.27 -15.55 -5.83
CA ARG A 252 -8.73 -15.46 -6.06
C ARG A 252 -9.17 -14.09 -6.57
N ARG A 253 -8.38 -13.05 -6.33
CA ARG A 253 -8.60 -11.70 -6.86
C ARG A 253 -8.06 -11.53 -8.28
N LEU A 254 -7.28 -12.49 -8.73
CA LEU A 254 -6.53 -12.45 -9.97
C LEU A 254 -6.93 -13.64 -10.85
N PRO A 255 -8.24 -13.82 -11.17
CA PRO A 255 -8.73 -15.02 -11.85
C PRO A 255 -8.11 -15.22 -13.24
N ASP A 256 -7.75 -14.13 -13.92
CA ASP A 256 -7.12 -14.14 -15.24
C ASP A 256 -5.58 -14.14 -15.18
N HIS A 257 -5.02 -14.15 -13.96
CA HIS A 257 -3.59 -14.14 -13.77
C HIS A 257 -3.08 -15.52 -13.36
N PRO A 258 -2.04 -15.90 -14.03
CA PRO A 258 -1.50 -17.21 -13.97
C PRO A 258 -0.91 -17.50 -12.59
N ALA A 259 -1.20 -18.66 -12.13
CA ALA A 259 -0.61 -19.21 -10.92
C ALA A 259 0.78 -19.78 -11.21
N LEU A 260 1.64 -19.88 -10.17
CA LEU A 260 2.93 -20.56 -10.23
C LEU A 260 2.84 -22.03 -10.71
N HIS A 261 1.65 -22.62 -10.61
CA HIS A 261 1.40 -24.01 -10.93
C HIS A 261 0.84 -24.26 -12.34
N ASP A 262 0.48 -23.19 -13.08
CA ASP A 262 -0.03 -23.36 -14.46
C ASP A 262 1.15 -23.66 -15.39
N PRO A 263 1.16 -24.77 -16.13
CA PRO A 263 2.20 -25.07 -17.10
C PRO A 263 1.96 -24.38 -18.45
N PRO A 264 2.97 -23.66 -19.04
CA PRO A 264 4.21 -23.26 -18.38
C PRO A 264 3.94 -22.15 -17.36
N PRO A 265 4.64 -22.13 -16.22
CA PRO A 265 4.40 -21.11 -15.19
C PRO A 265 4.63 -19.73 -15.79
N TYR A 266 3.71 -18.81 -15.53
CA TYR A 266 3.72 -17.47 -16.10
C TYR A 266 4.82 -16.59 -15.52
N TYR A 267 5.34 -16.95 -14.38
CA TYR A 267 6.54 -16.38 -13.82
C TYR A 267 7.33 -17.46 -13.08
N ARG A 268 8.61 -17.20 -12.87
CA ARG A 268 9.54 -18.05 -12.13
C ARG A 268 9.84 -17.42 -10.77
N THR A 269 10.51 -18.16 -9.92
CA THR A 269 10.85 -17.72 -8.57
C THR A 269 12.35 -17.62 -8.39
N TRP A 270 12.77 -16.69 -7.54
CA TRP A 270 14.12 -16.51 -7.05
C TRP A 270 14.18 -16.86 -5.57
N LEU A 271 14.88 -17.93 -5.24
CA LEU A 271 15.05 -18.40 -3.87
C LEU A 271 16.53 -18.25 -3.47
N ASN A 272 16.88 -17.13 -2.87
CA ASN A 272 18.20 -16.92 -2.31
C ASN A 272 18.33 -17.50 -0.88
N ARG A 273 19.56 -17.54 -0.34
CA ARG A 273 19.82 -18.11 1.01
C ARG A 273 19.00 -17.43 2.11
N ALA A 274 18.88 -16.11 2.06
CA ALA A 274 18.10 -15.35 3.04
C ALA A 274 16.60 -15.67 2.97
N SER A 275 16.06 -15.77 1.74
CA SER A 275 14.67 -16.14 1.49
C SER A 275 14.40 -17.59 1.91
N ALA A 276 15.32 -18.52 1.65
CA ALA A 276 15.20 -19.92 2.04
C ALA A 276 15.08 -20.08 3.56
N ALA A 277 15.91 -19.36 4.32
CA ALA A 277 15.83 -19.37 5.79
C ALA A 277 14.49 -18.88 6.33
N ARG A 278 13.90 -17.85 5.69
CA ARG A 278 12.58 -17.30 6.05
C ARG A 278 11.43 -18.17 5.55
N ALA A 279 11.57 -18.78 4.39
CA ALA A 279 10.59 -19.69 3.79
C ALA A 279 10.25 -20.87 4.69
N GLY A 280 11.18 -21.33 5.54
CA GLY A 280 10.93 -22.34 6.56
C GLY A 280 9.82 -21.97 7.57
N ARG A 281 9.47 -20.67 7.71
CA ARG A 281 8.33 -20.23 8.51
C ARG A 281 6.99 -20.44 7.78
N ILE A 282 6.98 -20.26 6.46
CA ILE A 282 5.79 -20.49 5.62
C ILE A 282 5.48 -21.97 5.55
N TRP A 283 6.53 -22.82 5.46
CA TRP A 283 6.41 -24.28 5.37
C TRP A 283 5.59 -24.89 6.51
N LYS A 284 5.68 -24.30 7.70
CA LYS A 284 4.91 -24.76 8.86
C LYS A 284 3.43 -24.34 8.81
N GLY A 285 3.07 -23.37 7.95
CA GLY A 285 1.73 -22.79 7.86
C GLY A 285 0.95 -23.14 6.59
N ASP A 286 1.61 -23.27 5.44
CA ASP A 286 1.01 -23.68 4.15
C ASP A 286 1.95 -24.61 3.38
N GLY A 287 1.76 -25.93 3.56
CA GLY A 287 2.59 -26.96 2.95
C GLY A 287 2.54 -27.02 1.41
N ASN A 288 1.66 -26.25 0.76
CA ASN A 288 1.48 -26.29 -0.69
C ASN A 288 2.31 -25.22 -1.43
N PHE A 289 2.68 -24.12 -0.78
CA PHE A 289 3.34 -23.00 -1.47
C PHE A 289 4.82 -23.30 -1.80
N MET A 290 5.60 -23.81 -0.87
CA MET A 290 7.05 -24.02 -1.07
C MET A 290 7.40 -25.00 -2.19
N PRO A 291 6.70 -26.14 -2.35
CA PRO A 291 6.91 -27.02 -3.50
C PRO A 291 6.69 -26.31 -4.85
N LEU A 292 5.74 -25.36 -4.92
CA LEU A 292 5.50 -24.55 -6.13
C LEU A 292 6.67 -23.59 -6.41
N VAL A 293 7.22 -22.96 -5.35
CA VAL A 293 8.40 -22.09 -5.46
C VAL A 293 9.61 -22.87 -5.98
N GLU A 294 9.88 -24.03 -5.40
CA GLU A 294 11.02 -24.89 -5.78
C GLU A 294 10.89 -25.39 -7.22
N HIS A 295 9.69 -25.80 -7.62
CA HIS A 295 9.42 -26.22 -9.01
C HIS A 295 9.60 -25.09 -10.02
N ALA A 296 9.25 -23.86 -9.65
CA ALA A 296 9.36 -22.69 -10.51
C ALA A 296 10.73 -21.97 -10.41
N GLN A 297 11.68 -22.48 -9.65
CA GLN A 297 12.95 -21.80 -9.38
C GLN A 297 13.81 -21.63 -10.65
N VAL A 298 14.46 -20.45 -10.74
CA VAL A 298 15.54 -20.17 -11.69
C VAL A 298 16.85 -20.08 -10.91
N ASN A 299 17.91 -20.67 -11.44
CA ASN A 299 19.24 -20.52 -10.88
C ASN A 299 20.02 -19.37 -11.51
N LEU A 300 21.01 -18.85 -10.79
CA LEU A 300 21.81 -17.73 -11.25
C LEU A 300 22.61 -18.05 -12.53
N GLN A 301 23.13 -19.27 -12.65
CA GLN A 301 23.96 -19.65 -13.82
C GLN A 301 23.17 -19.60 -15.11
N ASP A 302 21.91 -20.11 -15.10
CA ASP A 302 21.04 -20.03 -16.26
C ASP A 302 20.69 -18.57 -16.62
N MET A 303 20.47 -17.72 -15.60
CA MET A 303 20.20 -16.30 -15.83
C MET A 303 21.42 -15.56 -16.39
N LEU A 304 22.61 -15.86 -15.91
CA LEU A 304 23.85 -15.25 -16.39
C LEU A 304 24.26 -15.77 -17.78
N ALA A 305 23.90 -16.99 -18.15
CA ALA A 305 24.15 -17.56 -19.47
C ALA A 305 23.30 -16.90 -20.57
N ASP A 306 22.07 -16.49 -20.25
CA ASP A 306 21.15 -15.82 -21.19
C ASP A 306 20.38 -14.69 -20.47
N PRO A 307 21.08 -13.58 -20.09
CA PRO A 307 20.47 -12.52 -19.29
C PRO A 307 19.34 -11.80 -20.02
N GLY A 308 19.37 -11.74 -21.34
CA GLY A 308 18.32 -11.14 -22.17
C GLY A 308 16.98 -11.84 -22.09
N ARG A 309 16.93 -13.05 -21.57
CA ARG A 309 15.71 -13.84 -21.39
C ARG A 309 14.90 -13.44 -20.17
N TYR A 310 15.44 -12.65 -19.24
CA TYR A 310 14.82 -12.48 -17.92
C TYR A 310 14.48 -11.03 -17.59
N VAL A 311 13.40 -10.87 -16.82
CA VAL A 311 13.00 -9.68 -16.08
C VAL A 311 12.97 -10.07 -14.61
N LEU A 312 13.95 -9.65 -13.84
CA LEU A 312 14.13 -10.01 -12.42
C LEU A 312 13.56 -8.92 -11.51
N LEU A 313 12.64 -9.27 -10.62
CA LEU A 313 12.24 -8.38 -9.52
C LEU A 313 13.42 -8.25 -8.55
N PHE A 314 14.02 -7.07 -8.56
CA PHE A 314 15.33 -6.84 -7.96
C PHE A 314 15.23 -5.98 -6.69
N ARG A 315 16.04 -6.35 -5.69
CA ARG A 315 16.32 -5.57 -4.49
C ARG A 315 17.80 -5.21 -4.45
N PRO A 316 18.20 -4.01 -3.99
CA PRO A 316 19.61 -3.62 -3.97
C PRO A 316 20.52 -4.62 -3.25
N SER A 317 20.02 -5.25 -2.17
CA SER A 317 20.77 -6.27 -1.42
C SER A 317 21.16 -7.49 -2.27
N MET A 318 20.43 -7.79 -3.36
CA MET A 318 20.73 -8.90 -4.24
C MET A 318 22.05 -8.72 -4.99
N LEU A 319 22.51 -7.47 -5.20
CA LEU A 319 23.82 -7.21 -5.79
C LEU A 319 24.91 -7.93 -4.98
N HIS A 320 24.88 -7.77 -3.67
CA HIS A 320 25.84 -8.41 -2.77
C HIS A 320 25.53 -9.89 -2.55
N THR A 321 24.28 -10.22 -2.20
CA THR A 321 23.92 -11.57 -1.74
C THR A 321 23.86 -12.61 -2.86
N ASP A 322 23.54 -12.18 -4.08
CA ASP A 322 23.25 -13.09 -5.18
C ASP A 322 24.19 -12.89 -6.38
N PHE A 323 24.54 -11.65 -6.74
CA PHE A 323 25.33 -11.34 -7.92
C PHE A 323 26.85 -11.17 -7.67
N GLY A 324 27.31 -11.29 -6.41
CA GLY A 324 28.74 -11.17 -6.09
C GLY A 324 29.33 -9.82 -6.48
N GLU A 325 28.59 -8.73 -6.22
CA GLU A 325 28.94 -7.33 -6.46
C GLU A 325 29.03 -6.92 -7.96
N LYS A 326 28.60 -7.79 -8.89
CA LYS A 326 28.72 -7.49 -10.32
C LYS A 326 27.44 -7.86 -11.09
N LEU A 327 26.84 -6.86 -11.76
CA LEU A 327 25.73 -7.08 -12.69
C LEU A 327 26.24 -7.51 -14.08
N PRO A 328 25.42 -8.29 -14.83
CA PRO A 328 25.69 -8.60 -16.23
C PRO A 328 25.80 -7.33 -17.08
N GLU A 329 26.65 -7.35 -18.11
CA GLU A 329 26.77 -6.26 -19.06
C GLU A 329 25.45 -6.03 -19.82
N GLY A 330 25.13 -4.77 -20.13
CA GLY A 330 23.89 -4.40 -20.81
C GLY A 330 22.61 -4.52 -19.95
N THR A 331 22.76 -4.67 -18.62
CA THR A 331 21.64 -4.68 -17.69
C THR A 331 20.88 -3.34 -17.71
N THR A 332 19.55 -3.41 -17.74
CA THR A 332 18.65 -2.25 -17.66
C THR A 332 17.88 -2.28 -16.34
N LEU A 333 17.86 -1.18 -15.60
CA LEU A 333 17.04 -0.99 -14.41
C LEU A 333 15.77 -0.22 -14.78
N ILE A 334 14.60 -0.82 -14.53
CA ILE A 334 13.32 -0.14 -14.53
C ILE A 334 12.93 0.09 -13.06
N TYR A 335 13.15 1.33 -12.60
CA TYR A 335 12.83 1.74 -11.26
C TYR A 335 11.39 2.28 -11.21
N SER A 336 10.51 1.57 -10.54
CA SER A 336 9.06 1.83 -10.52
C SER A 336 8.54 2.07 -9.10
N ALA A 337 9.26 2.95 -8.39
CA ALA A 337 8.93 3.45 -7.06
C ALA A 337 9.18 4.96 -6.99
N TRP A 338 8.85 5.60 -5.88
CA TRP A 338 9.09 7.03 -5.68
C TRP A 338 10.59 7.37 -5.83
N SER A 339 10.89 8.38 -6.65
CA SER A 339 12.28 8.75 -6.97
C SER A 339 13.06 9.32 -5.77
N GLY A 340 12.38 9.76 -4.71
CA GLY A 340 13.00 10.21 -3.48
C GLY A 340 13.92 9.15 -2.87
N TYR A 341 13.52 7.87 -2.90
CA TYR A 341 14.35 6.76 -2.41
C TYR A 341 15.69 6.57 -3.13
N LEU A 342 15.88 7.18 -4.30
CA LEU A 342 17.16 7.18 -5.01
C LEU A 342 18.02 8.43 -4.71
N ARG A 343 17.45 9.44 -4.07
CA ARG A 343 18.08 10.75 -3.84
C ARG A 343 18.33 11.07 -2.38
N GLU A 344 17.47 10.57 -1.48
CA GLU A 344 17.42 10.94 -0.08
C GLU A 344 17.97 9.82 0.80
N GLU A 345 18.80 10.19 1.79
CA GLU A 345 19.26 9.24 2.81
C GLU A 345 18.15 8.98 3.85
N PRO A 346 18.05 7.77 4.44
CA PRO A 346 19.01 6.65 4.29
C PRO A 346 18.71 5.72 3.10
N TRP A 347 17.65 5.94 2.33
CA TRP A 347 17.17 5.01 1.29
C TRP A 347 18.09 4.95 0.07
N LYS A 348 18.82 6.03 -0.22
CA LYS A 348 19.77 6.11 -1.34
C LYS A 348 20.97 5.19 -1.18
N ALA A 349 21.50 5.03 0.03
CA ALA A 349 22.73 4.29 0.28
C ALA A 349 22.74 2.85 -0.30
N PRO A 350 21.68 2.03 -0.17
CA PRO A 350 21.66 0.70 -0.77
C PRO A 350 21.68 0.69 -2.30
N TRP A 351 21.26 1.78 -2.96
CA TRP A 351 21.20 1.86 -4.42
C TRP A 351 22.51 2.33 -5.05
N ALA A 352 23.36 3.06 -4.34
CA ALA A 352 24.58 3.62 -4.89
C ALA A 352 25.49 2.59 -5.58
N PRO A 353 25.76 1.38 -5.02
CA PRO A 353 26.56 0.35 -5.70
C PRO A 353 25.90 -0.21 -6.96
N VAL A 354 24.57 -0.26 -7.03
CA VAL A 354 23.82 -0.71 -8.20
C VAL A 354 23.92 0.33 -9.32
N LEU A 355 23.60 1.59 -8.98
CA LEU A 355 23.56 2.68 -9.95
C LEU A 355 24.94 2.98 -10.56
N SER A 356 26.03 2.77 -9.79
CA SER A 356 27.40 2.97 -10.28
C SER A 356 27.82 1.99 -11.38
N GLN A 357 27.09 0.89 -11.57
CA GLN A 357 27.36 -0.13 -12.60
C GLN A 357 26.52 0.03 -13.85
N LEU A 358 25.61 0.99 -13.87
CA LEU A 358 24.67 1.20 -14.97
C LEU A 358 24.92 2.53 -15.67
N ASP A 359 24.91 2.52 -16.99
CA ASP A 359 24.87 3.76 -17.76
C ASP A 359 23.53 4.45 -17.57
N ALA A 360 23.50 5.78 -17.60
CA ALA A 360 22.29 6.57 -17.43
C ALA A 360 21.17 6.18 -18.42
N ALA A 361 21.52 5.77 -19.64
CA ALA A 361 20.56 5.31 -20.65
C ALA A 361 19.87 3.98 -20.27
N HIS A 362 20.46 3.21 -19.37
CA HIS A 362 19.92 1.95 -18.87
C HIS A 362 19.18 2.09 -17.53
N ILE A 363 19.05 3.31 -16.99
CA ILE A 363 18.26 3.59 -15.79
C ILE A 363 16.99 4.31 -16.20
N GLN A 364 15.85 3.64 -16.05
CA GLN A 364 14.56 4.19 -16.44
C GLN A 364 13.65 4.31 -15.21
N HIS A 365 13.14 5.52 -14.97
CA HIS A 365 12.18 5.80 -13.92
C HIS A 365 10.77 5.81 -14.51
N ILE A 366 10.04 4.71 -14.31
CA ILE A 366 8.67 4.52 -14.82
C ILE A 366 7.75 4.27 -13.62
N HIS A 367 7.07 5.33 -13.18
CA HIS A 367 6.28 5.29 -11.94
C HIS A 367 5.08 6.23 -12.01
N THR A 368 4.04 5.91 -11.26
CA THR A 368 2.97 6.81 -10.85
C THR A 368 2.65 6.60 -9.38
N SER A 369 2.17 7.63 -8.71
CA SER A 369 1.86 7.63 -7.28
C SER A 369 0.75 6.61 -6.93
N GLY A 370 0.80 6.08 -5.72
CA GLY A 370 -0.31 5.35 -5.11
C GLY A 370 -1.41 6.26 -4.57
N HIS A 371 -1.16 7.58 -4.50
CA HIS A 371 -2.01 8.58 -3.87
C HIS A 371 -2.66 9.49 -4.91
N ILE A 372 -3.80 10.06 -4.54
CA ILE A 372 -4.59 10.96 -5.38
C ILE A 372 -3.76 12.17 -5.85
N SER A 373 -3.93 12.56 -7.11
CA SER A 373 -3.37 13.82 -7.63
C SER A 373 -4.14 15.02 -7.08
N ARG A 374 -3.54 16.22 -7.12
CA ARG A 374 -4.21 17.43 -6.66
C ARG A 374 -5.46 17.76 -7.50
N SER A 375 -5.40 17.59 -8.81
CA SER A 375 -6.55 17.79 -9.70
C SER A 375 -7.67 16.78 -9.45
N ASP A 376 -7.32 15.50 -9.25
CA ASP A 376 -8.30 14.47 -8.90
C ASP A 376 -8.87 14.68 -7.49
N TRP A 377 -8.06 15.21 -6.55
CA TRP A 377 -8.50 15.55 -5.20
C TRP A 377 -9.65 16.55 -5.23
N VAL A 378 -9.51 17.64 -6.00
CA VAL A 378 -10.56 18.66 -6.17
C VAL A 378 -11.83 18.00 -6.74
N SER A 379 -11.69 17.24 -7.81
CA SER A 379 -12.81 16.52 -8.44
C SER A 379 -13.49 15.54 -7.49
N PHE A 380 -12.71 14.82 -6.67
CA PHE A 380 -13.24 13.89 -5.68
C PHE A 380 -14.05 14.60 -4.59
N VAL A 381 -13.49 15.68 -4.01
CA VAL A 381 -14.19 16.48 -2.97
C VAL A 381 -15.47 17.08 -3.51
N ASP A 382 -15.46 17.64 -4.73
CA ASP A 382 -16.66 18.18 -5.37
C ASP A 382 -17.75 17.12 -5.56
N ARG A 383 -17.38 15.92 -5.97
CA ARG A 383 -18.30 14.78 -6.16
C ARG A 383 -18.88 14.26 -4.85
N ILE A 384 -18.10 14.24 -3.78
CA ILE A 384 -18.57 13.85 -2.43
C ILE A 384 -19.50 14.93 -1.88
N GLY A 385 -19.18 16.21 -2.09
CA GLY A 385 -19.91 17.36 -1.59
C GLY A 385 -19.99 17.40 -0.05
N PRO A 386 -18.86 17.26 0.69
CA PRO A 386 -18.86 17.22 2.13
C PRO A 386 -19.20 18.59 2.71
N HIS A 387 -19.70 18.63 3.93
CA HIS A 387 -19.90 19.90 4.61
C HIS A 387 -18.57 20.51 5.07
N MET A 388 -17.59 19.67 5.46
CA MET A 388 -16.27 20.07 5.94
C MET A 388 -15.22 19.06 5.48
N VAL A 389 -14.00 19.53 5.20
CA VAL A 389 -12.83 18.68 4.94
C VAL A 389 -11.82 18.89 6.07
N ILE A 390 -11.29 17.80 6.60
CA ILE A 390 -10.21 17.81 7.59
C ILE A 390 -9.00 17.12 6.94
N PRO A 391 -7.86 17.82 6.80
CA PRO A 391 -6.63 17.24 6.27
C PRO A 391 -6.06 16.14 7.17
N VAL A 392 -5.60 15.07 6.55
CA VAL A 392 -4.85 13.99 7.21
C VAL A 392 -3.86 13.39 6.22
N HIS A 393 -2.80 12.75 6.70
CA HIS A 393 -1.79 12.12 5.85
C HIS A 393 -1.20 13.09 4.81
N THR A 394 -0.73 14.25 5.28
CA THR A 394 -0.24 15.34 4.43
C THR A 394 0.83 16.16 5.13
N GLU A 395 1.84 16.62 4.38
CA GLU A 395 2.82 17.62 4.83
C GLU A 395 2.35 19.06 4.56
N LYS A 396 1.23 19.22 3.82
CA LYS A 396 0.75 20.52 3.33
C LYS A 396 -0.74 20.74 3.64
N PRO A 397 -1.15 20.69 4.92
CA PRO A 397 -2.56 20.87 5.28
C PRO A 397 -3.11 22.24 4.91
N GLU A 398 -2.24 23.27 4.79
CA GLU A 398 -2.62 24.61 4.34
C GLU A 398 -3.12 24.66 2.90
N SER A 399 -2.61 23.80 2.02
CA SER A 399 -2.96 23.77 0.59
C SER A 399 -4.42 23.37 0.34
N TYR A 400 -5.07 22.74 1.31
CA TYR A 400 -6.49 22.36 1.17
C TYR A 400 -7.42 23.57 1.10
N ALA A 401 -7.08 24.66 1.80
CA ALA A 401 -7.87 25.89 1.79
C ALA A 401 -7.86 26.60 0.42
N GLU A 402 -6.87 26.31 -0.41
CA GLU A 402 -6.82 26.81 -1.80
C GLU A 402 -7.82 26.06 -2.70
N ALA A 403 -8.14 24.81 -2.36
CA ALA A 403 -8.98 23.94 -3.16
C ALA A 403 -10.43 23.82 -2.66
N PHE A 404 -10.67 24.06 -1.36
CA PHE A 404 -11.99 23.91 -0.75
C PHE A 404 -12.23 24.94 0.36
N ALA A 405 -13.38 25.60 0.33
CA ALA A 405 -13.65 26.75 1.22
C ALA A 405 -13.87 26.38 2.71
N ARG A 406 -14.30 25.15 3.01
CA ARG A 406 -14.66 24.71 4.37
C ARG A 406 -13.67 23.67 4.87
N VAL A 407 -12.42 24.08 5.02
CA VAL A 407 -11.34 23.26 5.59
C VAL A 407 -11.21 23.57 7.07
N HIS A 408 -11.17 22.51 7.88
CA HIS A 408 -10.89 22.60 9.31
C HIS A 408 -9.59 21.85 9.61
N ARG A 409 -8.56 22.57 10.03
CA ARG A 409 -7.26 22.00 10.38
C ARG A 409 -7.24 21.67 11.85
N LEU A 410 -6.71 20.49 12.18
CA LEU A 410 -6.46 20.03 13.55
C LEU A 410 -4.96 19.87 13.77
N ALA A 411 -4.54 20.00 15.01
CA ALA A 411 -3.21 19.56 15.42
C ALA A 411 -3.23 18.08 15.85
N ASP A 412 -2.08 17.39 15.82
CA ASP A 412 -1.96 16.04 16.36
C ASP A 412 -2.35 16.02 17.85
N GLY A 413 -3.27 15.11 18.20
CA GLY A 413 -3.81 14.97 19.56
C GLY A 413 -4.96 15.92 19.89
N GLU A 414 -5.31 16.86 19.01
CA GLU A 414 -6.46 17.73 19.20
C GLU A 414 -7.77 16.97 19.02
N THR A 415 -8.68 17.11 19.97
CA THR A 415 -10.03 16.51 19.90
C THR A 415 -11.04 17.51 19.35
N PHE A 416 -11.71 17.10 18.30
CA PHE A 416 -12.74 17.89 17.63
C PHE A 416 -14.12 17.27 17.83
N SER A 417 -15.04 18.03 18.45
CA SER A 417 -16.45 17.66 18.54
C SER A 417 -17.16 17.99 17.24
N ILE A 418 -17.52 16.98 16.47
CA ILE A 418 -18.22 17.16 15.19
C ILE A 418 -19.62 17.70 15.45
N PRO A 419 -19.95 18.90 14.92
CA PRO A 419 -21.27 19.49 15.12
C PRO A 419 -22.37 18.65 14.46
N GLN A 420 -23.46 18.45 15.16
CA GLN A 420 -24.66 17.82 14.57
C GLN A 420 -25.24 18.75 13.52
N ARG A 421 -25.57 18.21 12.36
CA ARG A 421 -26.29 18.96 11.34
C ARG A 421 -27.72 19.17 11.79
N ASN A 422 -28.15 20.43 11.95
CA ASN A 422 -29.58 20.70 12.06
C ASN A 422 -30.24 20.17 10.78
N LYS A 423 -31.14 19.22 10.92
CA LYS A 423 -31.98 18.77 9.81
C LYS A 423 -33.05 19.87 9.60
N ASP A 424 -32.72 20.83 8.74
CA ASP A 424 -33.73 21.71 8.15
C ASP A 424 -34.53 20.93 7.11
#